data_ee54245a4502d792c928876865b1e57f
#
_entry.id   ee54245a4502d792c928876865b1e57f
#
_cell.length_a   1.000
_cell.length_b   1.000
_cell.length_c   1.000
_cell.angle_alpha   90.00
_cell.angle_beta   90.00
_cell.angle_gamma   90.00
#
_symmetry.space_group_name_H-M   'P 1'
#
loop_
_entity.id
_entity.type
_entity.pdbx_description
1 polymer ?
#
loop_
_entity_poly.entity_id
_entity_poly.type
_entity_poly.pdbx_seq_one_letter_code
_entity_poly.pdbx_strand_id
1 'polypeptide(L)'
;MLSVALNVVKKVIGKAQVNPRRILGISFDGQMAGIMAIDRNFRPVTPYDSWLDTRCAPYVELMRKRSGGEVMASTGSYPSINHGPKILWWKEEHPDVFKRIFKFIQPSVYVAGRLAGLKGEEAFIDHTYLHFSGFAKTERGEWSDDLTGLFSLPMEKLPQIVPPSERVGSVVKEFVAQTGLLEGTPIIAGCGDTIASMTGAGVIEPGQAFDVAGTASVFSVCIDSFRPDTLANTLMTARSIFPGVYYAYAYINGGGMCLEWFRKDFMKEAGELEAFNHQAENVPPGSLGLLFLPHLAGRVCPGNPEYRGLWQGFTFSHKKEHFYRSILEGIAYEYATYLSQVRRIHPDLKIAGVRGVGGGSQSHVWNQIKSSVLNLPYQNLKTSQCGVVGSAFLAGLGVGAISDPGEAIKRFVITDQDWTPDASQAAVYQRMIPIYTQLLEKSGTIHKLIYQSATRGV
;
A
#
# COMPACT_ATOMS: atom_id res chain seq x y z
N MET A 1 -13.02 -5.85 -16.47
CA MET A 1 -12.82 -4.69 -15.57
C MET A 1 -13.93 -3.66 -15.72
N LEU A 2 -14.07 -2.97 -16.87
CA LEU A 2 -15.06 -1.91 -17.07
C LEU A 2 -16.50 -2.36 -16.75
N SER A 3 -16.97 -3.45 -17.34
CA SER A 3 -18.32 -3.98 -17.13
C SER A 3 -18.65 -4.26 -15.67
N VAL A 4 -17.67 -4.73 -14.88
CA VAL A 4 -17.84 -4.97 -13.45
C VAL A 4 -17.99 -3.63 -12.71
N ALA A 5 -17.15 -2.63 -13.02
CA ALA A 5 -17.23 -1.31 -12.41
C ALA A 5 -18.58 -0.64 -12.69
N LEU A 6 -19.05 -0.65 -13.95
CA LEU A 6 -20.36 -0.09 -14.34
C LEU A 6 -21.50 -0.76 -13.56
N ASN A 7 -21.46 -2.09 -13.45
CA ASN A 7 -22.49 -2.85 -12.73
C ASN A 7 -22.48 -2.56 -11.22
N VAL A 8 -21.30 -2.39 -10.62
CA VAL A 8 -21.16 -2.01 -9.19
C VAL A 8 -21.77 -0.62 -8.97
N VAL A 9 -21.43 0.37 -9.80
CA VAL A 9 -22.02 1.72 -9.71
C VAL A 9 -23.54 1.67 -9.77
N LYS A 10 -24.10 0.95 -10.76
CA LYS A 10 -25.56 0.78 -10.90
C LYS A 10 -26.19 0.15 -9.67
N LYS A 11 -25.58 -0.93 -9.15
CA LYS A 11 -26.08 -1.63 -7.96
C LYS A 11 -26.05 -0.73 -6.71
N VAL A 12 -24.97 0.04 -6.54
CA VAL A 12 -24.84 0.94 -5.38
C VAL A 12 -25.88 2.04 -5.41
N ILE A 13 -26.08 2.69 -6.56
CA ILE A 13 -27.11 3.73 -6.73
C ILE A 13 -28.52 3.15 -6.44
N GLY A 14 -28.82 1.97 -7.02
CA GLY A 14 -30.10 1.29 -6.79
C GLY A 14 -30.32 0.88 -5.33
N LYS A 15 -29.28 0.34 -4.68
CA LYS A 15 -29.36 -0.07 -3.26
C LYS A 15 -29.50 1.13 -2.31
N ALA A 16 -28.79 2.22 -2.60
CA ALA A 16 -28.83 3.44 -1.81
C ALA A 16 -30.12 4.26 -2.05
N GLN A 17 -30.88 3.96 -3.08
CA GLN A 17 -32.08 4.71 -3.50
C GLN A 17 -31.83 6.22 -3.63
N VAL A 18 -30.61 6.58 -4.00
CA VAL A 18 -30.18 7.97 -4.16
C VAL A 18 -30.68 8.51 -5.52
N ASN A 19 -31.25 9.71 -5.50
CA ASN A 19 -31.57 10.40 -6.75
C ASN A 19 -30.29 10.75 -7.50
N PRO A 20 -30.09 10.29 -8.74
CA PRO A 20 -28.87 10.58 -9.52
C PRO A 20 -28.52 12.06 -9.64
N ARG A 21 -29.50 12.97 -9.57
CA ARG A 21 -29.29 14.43 -9.56
C ARG A 21 -28.55 14.94 -8.32
N ARG A 22 -28.46 14.14 -7.26
CA ARG A 22 -27.73 14.47 -6.03
C ARG A 22 -26.31 13.94 -6.03
N ILE A 23 -25.90 13.20 -7.06
CA ILE A 23 -24.53 12.71 -7.21
C ILE A 23 -23.74 13.82 -7.91
N LEU A 24 -22.91 14.51 -7.12
CA LEU A 24 -22.16 15.69 -7.58
C LEU A 24 -20.92 15.33 -8.39
N GLY A 25 -20.33 14.15 -8.16
CA GLY A 25 -19.15 13.65 -8.85
C GLY A 25 -18.84 12.22 -8.48
N ILE A 26 -17.91 11.64 -9.22
CA ILE A 26 -17.39 10.29 -8.99
C ILE A 26 -15.86 10.29 -9.03
N SER A 27 -15.23 9.52 -8.16
CA SER A 27 -13.78 9.31 -8.15
C SER A 27 -13.49 7.82 -8.05
N PHE A 28 -12.27 7.43 -8.34
CA PHE A 28 -11.81 6.04 -8.35
C PHE A 28 -10.53 5.90 -7.56
N ASP A 29 -10.41 4.83 -6.81
CA ASP A 29 -9.11 4.32 -6.39
C ASP A 29 -8.75 3.04 -7.16
N GLY A 30 -7.49 2.69 -7.14
CA GLY A 30 -7.03 1.49 -7.82
C GLY A 30 -5.72 0.95 -7.30
N GLN A 31 -5.47 -0.32 -7.58
CA GLN A 31 -4.22 -1.00 -7.21
C GLN A 31 -3.01 -0.23 -7.71
N MET A 32 -2.02 -0.03 -6.80
CA MET A 32 -0.93 0.91 -7.06
C MET A 32 0.19 0.37 -7.95
N ALA A 33 0.60 -0.88 -7.79
CA ALA A 33 1.77 -1.42 -8.50
C ALA A 33 1.43 -2.15 -9.82
N GLY A 34 0.17 -2.11 -10.23
CA GLY A 34 -0.29 -2.71 -11.49
C GLY A 34 -0.36 -1.71 -12.65
N ILE A 35 -0.23 -2.20 -13.88
CA ILE A 35 -0.22 -1.39 -15.07
C ILE A 35 -0.95 -2.08 -16.23
N MET A 36 -1.49 -1.30 -17.15
CA MET A 36 -1.99 -1.72 -18.44
C MET A 36 -1.65 -0.68 -19.50
N ALA A 37 -1.88 -1.00 -20.76
CA ALA A 37 -1.59 -0.07 -21.84
C ALA A 37 -2.79 0.09 -22.78
N ILE A 38 -2.91 1.28 -23.37
CA ILE A 38 -3.97 1.67 -24.30
C ILE A 38 -3.43 2.18 -25.64
N ASP A 39 -4.29 2.12 -26.66
CA ASP A 39 -4.09 2.77 -27.96
C ASP A 39 -4.57 4.24 -27.96
N ARG A 40 -4.47 4.92 -29.12
CA ARG A 40 -4.95 6.30 -29.30
C ARG A 40 -6.47 6.47 -29.10
N ASN A 41 -7.24 5.39 -29.22
CA ASN A 41 -8.69 5.41 -29.02
C ASN A 41 -9.11 5.00 -27.60
N PHE A 42 -8.16 4.97 -26.66
CA PHE A 42 -8.36 4.54 -25.27
C PHE A 42 -8.83 3.07 -25.15
N ARG A 43 -8.49 2.22 -26.13
CA ARG A 43 -8.77 0.78 -26.11
C ARG A 43 -7.58 0.03 -25.50
N PRO A 44 -7.82 -1.03 -24.72
CA PRO A 44 -6.72 -1.79 -24.13
C PRO A 44 -5.89 -2.48 -25.20
N VAL A 45 -4.57 -2.35 -25.12
CA VAL A 45 -3.58 -3.05 -25.97
C VAL A 45 -3.00 -4.25 -25.23
N THR A 46 -2.87 -4.15 -23.90
CA THR A 46 -2.36 -5.22 -23.04
C THR A 46 -3.41 -5.66 -22.04
N PRO A 47 -3.33 -6.89 -21.50
CA PRO A 47 -4.02 -7.24 -20.27
C PRO A 47 -3.52 -6.34 -19.12
N TYR A 48 -4.21 -6.41 -17.97
CA TYR A 48 -3.76 -5.78 -16.74
C TYR A 48 -2.69 -6.65 -16.08
N ASP A 49 -1.48 -6.13 -15.95
CA ASP A 49 -0.39 -6.74 -15.20
C ASP A 49 -0.53 -6.34 -13.73
N SER A 50 -1.06 -7.25 -12.92
CA SER A 50 -1.33 -6.96 -11.49
C SER A 50 -0.04 -6.83 -10.68
N TRP A 51 -0.15 -6.36 -9.45
CA TRP A 51 0.96 -6.29 -8.50
C TRP A 51 1.57 -7.67 -8.15
N LEU A 52 0.82 -8.75 -8.40
CA LEU A 52 1.29 -10.15 -8.23
C LEU A 52 2.06 -10.67 -9.45
N ASP A 53 2.05 -9.95 -10.57
CA ASP A 53 2.70 -10.38 -11.80
C ASP A 53 4.21 -10.17 -11.74
N THR A 54 4.94 -11.27 -11.62
CA THR A 54 6.39 -11.30 -11.43
C THR A 54 7.21 -11.42 -12.72
N ARG A 55 6.58 -11.45 -13.92
CA ARG A 55 7.29 -11.60 -15.20
C ARG A 55 8.37 -10.54 -15.43
N CYS A 56 8.18 -9.36 -14.86
CA CYS A 56 9.15 -8.27 -14.94
C CYS A 56 10.35 -8.40 -13.99
N ALA A 57 10.49 -9.50 -13.23
CA ALA A 57 11.58 -9.67 -12.25
C ALA A 57 13.00 -9.46 -12.83
N PRO A 58 13.35 -9.91 -14.04
CA PRO A 58 14.66 -9.61 -14.63
C PRO A 58 14.92 -8.10 -14.80
N TYR A 59 13.88 -7.32 -15.08
CA TYR A 59 13.95 -5.87 -15.25
C TYR A 59 14.00 -5.11 -13.93
N VAL A 60 13.49 -5.71 -12.85
CA VAL A 60 13.74 -5.21 -11.49
C VAL A 60 15.23 -5.24 -11.20
N GLU A 61 15.90 -6.36 -11.45
CA GLU A 61 17.34 -6.49 -11.24
C GLU A 61 18.16 -5.59 -12.19
N LEU A 62 17.72 -5.45 -13.44
CA LEU A 62 18.33 -4.52 -14.38
C LEU A 62 18.27 -3.07 -13.84
N MET A 63 17.10 -2.61 -13.40
CA MET A 63 16.93 -1.26 -12.85
C MET A 63 17.74 -1.06 -11.57
N ARG A 64 17.76 -2.04 -10.67
CA ARG A 64 18.55 -2.01 -9.43
C ARG A 64 20.04 -1.83 -9.72
N LYS A 65 20.56 -2.64 -10.64
CA LYS A 65 21.98 -2.62 -11.03
C LYS A 65 22.39 -1.32 -11.71
N ARG A 66 21.53 -0.78 -12.56
CA ARG A 66 21.86 0.33 -13.44
C ARG A 66 21.67 1.70 -12.77
N SER A 67 20.63 1.83 -11.93
CA SER A 67 20.20 3.12 -11.39
C SER A 67 19.36 3.01 -10.10
N GLY A 68 19.49 1.93 -9.32
CA GLY A 68 18.64 1.70 -8.15
C GLY A 68 18.61 2.87 -7.16
N GLY A 69 19.78 3.45 -6.88
CA GLY A 69 19.89 4.63 -6.00
C GLY A 69 19.24 5.89 -6.59
N GLU A 70 19.42 6.14 -7.89
CA GLU A 70 18.81 7.28 -8.58
C GLU A 70 17.30 7.15 -8.66
N VAL A 71 16.80 5.94 -8.98
CA VAL A 71 15.35 5.65 -8.97
C VAL A 71 14.80 5.90 -7.58
N MET A 72 15.43 5.38 -6.53
CA MET A 72 14.99 5.60 -5.15
C MET A 72 14.96 7.09 -4.79
N ALA A 73 16.00 7.82 -5.08
CA ALA A 73 16.11 9.25 -4.77
C ALA A 73 15.07 10.09 -5.52
N SER A 74 14.82 9.76 -6.80
CA SER A 74 13.89 10.51 -7.66
C SER A 74 12.44 10.13 -7.45
N THR A 75 12.15 8.84 -7.34
CA THR A 75 10.76 8.37 -7.27
C THR A 75 10.26 8.19 -5.84
N GLY A 76 11.12 7.93 -4.87
CA GLY A 76 10.76 7.56 -3.51
C GLY A 76 10.54 6.06 -3.30
N SER A 77 10.85 5.23 -4.30
CA SER A 77 10.72 3.77 -4.18
C SER A 77 11.87 3.05 -4.86
N TYR A 78 12.47 2.09 -4.18
CA TYR A 78 13.48 1.24 -4.78
C TYR A 78 12.84 0.32 -5.83
N PRO A 79 13.53 0.02 -6.96
CA PRO A 79 12.96 -0.82 -8.01
C PRO A 79 12.44 -2.15 -7.47
N SER A 80 11.18 -2.44 -7.74
CA SER A 80 10.47 -3.64 -7.34
C SER A 80 9.48 -4.07 -8.44
N ILE A 81 8.59 -5.02 -8.17
CA ILE A 81 7.55 -5.46 -9.12
C ILE A 81 6.47 -4.38 -9.24
N ASN A 82 6.81 -3.27 -9.90
CA ASN A 82 5.96 -2.09 -10.10
C ASN A 82 5.96 -1.64 -11.57
N HIS A 83 5.50 -0.41 -11.86
CA HIS A 83 5.28 0.06 -13.24
C HIS A 83 6.56 0.04 -14.08
N GLY A 84 7.67 0.58 -13.57
CA GLY A 84 8.90 0.74 -14.34
C GLY A 84 9.41 -0.58 -14.95
N PRO A 85 9.71 -1.61 -14.15
CA PRO A 85 10.11 -2.91 -14.66
C PRO A 85 9.08 -3.57 -15.58
N LYS A 86 7.76 -3.39 -15.35
CA LYS A 86 6.71 -3.91 -16.24
C LYS A 86 6.71 -3.22 -17.60
N ILE A 87 6.90 -1.89 -17.62
CA ILE A 87 7.04 -1.13 -18.87
C ILE A 87 8.26 -1.63 -19.66
N LEU A 88 9.41 -1.82 -18.99
CA LEU A 88 10.61 -2.36 -19.63
C LEU A 88 10.41 -3.78 -20.15
N TRP A 89 9.70 -4.62 -19.40
CA TRP A 89 9.35 -5.97 -19.85
C TRP A 89 8.53 -5.95 -21.15
N TRP A 90 7.50 -5.10 -21.25
CA TRP A 90 6.74 -4.94 -22.49
C TRP A 90 7.60 -4.40 -23.63
N LYS A 91 8.51 -3.47 -23.32
CA LYS A 91 9.38 -2.86 -24.33
C LYS A 91 10.35 -3.88 -24.94
N GLU A 92 10.98 -4.69 -24.10
CA GLU A 92 12.06 -5.58 -24.53
C GLU A 92 11.55 -6.97 -25.00
N GLU A 93 10.59 -7.55 -24.27
CA GLU A 93 10.10 -8.91 -24.57
C GLU A 93 8.98 -8.91 -25.63
N HIS A 94 8.27 -7.79 -25.81
CA HIS A 94 7.15 -7.69 -26.74
C HIS A 94 7.20 -6.41 -27.60
N PRO A 95 8.28 -6.20 -28.38
CA PRO A 95 8.50 -4.94 -29.14
C PRO A 95 7.39 -4.62 -30.13
N ASP A 96 6.75 -5.62 -30.74
CA ASP A 96 5.64 -5.40 -31.67
C ASP A 96 4.35 -4.97 -30.98
N VAL A 97 4.10 -5.45 -29.75
CA VAL A 97 3.02 -4.95 -28.91
C VAL A 97 3.35 -3.54 -28.44
N PHE A 98 4.59 -3.30 -27.98
CA PHE A 98 5.06 -2.01 -27.49
C PHE A 98 4.90 -0.90 -28.55
N LYS A 99 5.13 -1.17 -29.84
CA LYS A 99 4.89 -0.22 -30.93
C LYS A 99 3.43 0.25 -30.99
N ARG A 100 2.46 -0.64 -30.70
CA ARG A 100 1.02 -0.33 -30.71
C ARG A 100 0.55 0.39 -29.46
N ILE A 101 1.31 0.30 -28.35
CA ILE A 101 1.00 1.01 -27.12
C ILE A 101 1.12 2.51 -27.36
N PHE A 102 0.09 3.24 -27.00
CA PHE A 102 0.12 4.71 -27.01
C PHE A 102 0.49 5.23 -25.63
N LYS A 103 -0.19 4.79 -24.57
CA LYS A 103 0.09 5.17 -23.18
C LYS A 103 0.01 3.98 -22.24
N PHE A 104 0.85 3.97 -21.20
CA PHE A 104 0.70 3.10 -20.03
C PHE A 104 -0.13 3.81 -18.97
N ILE A 105 -1.12 3.13 -18.41
CA ILE A 105 -2.06 3.68 -17.42
C ILE A 105 -2.37 2.67 -16.30
N GLN A 106 -3.00 3.14 -15.24
CA GLN A 106 -3.51 2.33 -14.13
C GLN A 106 -4.95 1.85 -14.41
N PRO A 107 -5.42 0.80 -13.70
CA PRO A 107 -6.76 0.24 -13.90
C PRO A 107 -7.88 1.23 -13.58
N SER A 108 -7.72 2.06 -12.54
CA SER A 108 -8.66 3.14 -12.18
C SER A 108 -8.78 4.17 -13.30
N VAL A 109 -7.65 4.57 -13.88
CA VAL A 109 -7.60 5.50 -15.02
C VAL A 109 -8.28 4.93 -16.25
N TYR A 110 -8.14 3.62 -16.51
CA TYR A 110 -8.86 2.97 -17.61
C TYR A 110 -10.39 3.07 -17.44
N VAL A 111 -10.89 2.82 -16.24
CA VAL A 111 -12.34 2.92 -15.96
C VAL A 111 -12.81 4.36 -16.06
N ALA A 112 -12.11 5.31 -15.43
CA ALA A 112 -12.41 6.73 -15.44
C ALA A 112 -12.41 7.30 -16.89
N GLY A 113 -11.34 7.01 -17.65
CA GLY A 113 -11.19 7.49 -19.02
C GLY A 113 -12.24 6.92 -19.98
N ARG A 114 -12.60 5.64 -19.83
CA ARG A 114 -13.70 5.04 -20.62
C ARG A 114 -15.05 5.70 -20.31
N LEU A 115 -15.36 5.92 -19.02
CA LEU A 115 -16.58 6.61 -18.58
C LEU A 115 -16.65 8.06 -19.09
N ALA A 116 -15.49 8.73 -19.18
CA ALA A 116 -15.37 10.09 -19.67
C ALA A 116 -15.28 10.18 -21.20
N GLY A 117 -15.15 9.05 -21.91
CA GLY A 117 -14.97 9.05 -23.38
C GLY A 117 -13.63 9.62 -23.86
N LEU A 118 -12.58 9.57 -23.00
CA LEU A 118 -11.26 10.11 -23.31
C LEU A 118 -10.61 9.44 -24.51
N LYS A 119 -9.70 10.15 -25.16
CA LYS A 119 -8.75 9.64 -26.14
C LYS A 119 -7.38 9.42 -25.49
N GLY A 120 -6.50 8.73 -26.20
CA GLY A 120 -5.17 8.38 -25.68
C GLY A 120 -4.33 9.60 -25.29
N GLU A 121 -4.47 10.73 -25.99
CA GLU A 121 -3.80 11.99 -25.69
C GLU A 121 -4.21 12.57 -24.32
N GLU A 122 -5.43 12.28 -23.87
CA GLU A 122 -5.99 12.72 -22.58
C GLU A 122 -5.73 11.73 -21.45
N ALA A 123 -4.98 10.65 -21.73
CA ALA A 123 -4.63 9.67 -20.71
C ALA A 123 -3.76 10.29 -19.61
N PHE A 124 -4.07 9.99 -18.37
CA PHE A 124 -3.45 10.59 -17.21
C PHE A 124 -2.93 9.56 -16.21
N ILE A 125 -2.10 10.02 -15.28
CA ILE A 125 -1.73 9.37 -14.02
C ILE A 125 -1.80 10.42 -12.92
N ASP A 126 -2.32 10.09 -11.76
CA ASP A 126 -2.27 11.02 -10.65
C ASP A 126 -0.97 10.92 -9.83
N HIS A 127 -0.72 11.97 -9.05
CA HIS A 127 0.54 12.10 -8.30
C HIS A 127 0.83 10.94 -7.35
N THR A 128 -0.19 10.23 -6.85
CA THR A 128 -0.02 9.22 -5.81
C THR A 128 0.61 7.93 -6.31
N TYR A 129 0.61 7.69 -7.63
CA TYR A 129 1.26 6.53 -8.25
C TYR A 129 2.73 6.76 -8.65
N LEU A 130 3.21 8.00 -8.65
CA LEU A 130 4.51 8.36 -9.24
C LEU A 130 5.69 7.63 -8.62
N HIS A 131 5.65 7.35 -7.32
CA HIS A 131 6.72 6.62 -6.63
C HIS A 131 6.90 5.18 -7.13
N PHE A 132 5.89 4.58 -7.75
CA PHE A 132 5.98 3.26 -8.40
C PHE A 132 6.36 3.32 -9.88
N SER A 133 6.43 4.51 -10.47
CA SER A 133 6.67 4.65 -11.92
C SER A 133 8.05 4.15 -12.37
N GLY A 134 9.06 4.30 -11.53
CA GLY A 134 10.46 4.08 -11.87
C GLY A 134 11.08 5.20 -12.71
N PHE A 135 10.29 6.21 -13.15
CA PHE A 135 10.69 7.24 -14.11
C PHE A 135 10.27 8.67 -13.72
N ALA A 136 9.68 8.88 -12.54
CA ALA A 136 9.21 10.20 -12.12
C ALA A 136 10.20 10.92 -11.20
N LYS A 137 10.14 12.27 -11.23
CA LYS A 137 10.59 13.17 -10.16
C LYS A 137 9.37 13.41 -9.25
N THR A 138 9.10 12.46 -8.34
CA THR A 138 7.86 12.41 -7.57
C THR A 138 7.60 13.68 -6.78
N GLU A 139 8.63 14.28 -6.17
CA GLU A 139 8.49 15.53 -5.43
C GLU A 139 7.94 16.67 -6.30
N ARG A 140 8.37 16.75 -7.56
CA ARG A 140 7.96 17.79 -8.51
C ARG A 140 6.67 17.48 -9.25
N GLY A 141 6.29 16.19 -9.31
CA GLY A 141 5.16 15.73 -10.12
C GLY A 141 5.48 15.77 -11.62
N GLU A 142 6.68 15.37 -12.00
CA GLU A 142 7.19 15.43 -13.37
C GLU A 142 7.80 14.08 -13.78
N TRP A 143 7.83 13.77 -15.07
CA TRP A 143 8.64 12.68 -15.60
C TRP A 143 10.12 13.09 -15.65
N SER A 144 11.01 12.13 -15.50
CA SER A 144 12.46 12.35 -15.50
C SER A 144 13.04 12.00 -16.88
N ASP A 145 13.55 13.00 -17.60
CA ASP A 145 14.27 12.80 -18.85
C ASP A 145 15.51 11.90 -18.64
N ASP A 146 16.21 12.06 -17.51
CA ASP A 146 17.40 11.28 -17.20
C ASP A 146 17.07 9.79 -17.04
N LEU A 147 16.04 9.46 -16.25
CA LEU A 147 15.64 8.06 -16.00
C LEU A 147 14.99 7.43 -17.25
N THR A 148 14.17 8.16 -17.98
CA THR A 148 13.59 7.65 -19.24
C THR A 148 14.66 7.48 -20.31
N GLY A 149 15.58 8.43 -20.44
CA GLY A 149 16.73 8.36 -21.35
C GLY A 149 17.66 7.18 -21.04
N LEU A 150 17.97 6.94 -19.75
CA LEU A 150 18.81 5.84 -19.31
C LEU A 150 18.29 4.47 -19.76
N PHE A 151 16.97 4.29 -19.81
CA PHE A 151 16.32 3.04 -20.26
C PHE A 151 15.76 3.13 -21.68
N SER A 152 16.08 4.20 -22.42
CA SER A 152 15.57 4.44 -23.78
C SER A 152 14.05 4.27 -23.88
N LEU A 153 13.34 4.76 -22.86
CA LEU A 153 11.88 4.75 -22.83
C LEU A 153 11.36 6.03 -23.46
N PRO A 154 10.62 5.96 -24.60
CA PRO A 154 10.04 7.14 -25.20
C PRO A 154 9.04 7.83 -24.26
N MET A 155 9.26 9.11 -23.99
CA MET A 155 8.45 9.91 -23.03
C MET A 155 6.96 9.94 -23.43
N GLU A 156 6.68 9.88 -24.73
CA GLU A 156 5.32 9.84 -25.27
C GLU A 156 4.52 8.59 -24.88
N LYS A 157 5.17 7.55 -24.35
CA LYS A 157 4.48 6.38 -23.80
C LYS A 157 3.94 6.60 -22.39
N LEU A 158 4.39 7.67 -21.72
CA LEU A 158 3.94 8.03 -20.39
C LEU A 158 2.75 8.98 -20.46
N PRO A 159 1.75 8.83 -19.58
CA PRO A 159 0.55 9.67 -19.56
C PRO A 159 0.84 11.06 -18.96
N GLN A 160 -0.12 11.97 -19.07
CA GLN A 160 -0.08 13.26 -18.41
C GLN A 160 -0.18 13.09 -16.88
N ILE A 161 0.64 13.80 -16.13
CA ILE A 161 0.56 13.80 -14.66
C ILE A 161 -0.45 14.87 -14.23
N VAL A 162 -1.41 14.49 -13.37
CA VAL A 162 -2.46 15.39 -12.88
C VAL A 162 -2.58 15.33 -11.36
N PRO A 163 -3.10 16.38 -10.69
CA PRO A 163 -3.52 16.30 -9.29
C PRO A 163 -4.61 15.23 -9.08
N PRO A 164 -4.64 14.52 -7.94
CA PRO A 164 -5.69 13.54 -7.65
C PRO A 164 -7.12 14.12 -7.66
N SER A 165 -7.27 15.40 -7.29
CA SER A 165 -8.55 16.13 -7.27
C SER A 165 -8.93 16.76 -8.60
N GLU A 166 -8.13 16.57 -9.67
CA GLU A 166 -8.41 17.13 -11.00
C GLU A 166 -9.68 16.54 -11.60
N ARG A 167 -10.51 17.38 -12.21
CA ARG A 167 -11.63 16.92 -13.03
C ARG A 167 -11.13 16.50 -14.40
N VAL A 168 -11.07 15.20 -14.65
CA VAL A 168 -10.54 14.62 -15.89
C VAL A 168 -11.59 14.45 -16.98
N GLY A 169 -12.86 14.70 -16.68
CA GLY A 169 -13.95 14.61 -17.64
C GLY A 169 -15.32 14.52 -16.98
N SER A 170 -16.28 13.99 -17.70
CA SER A 170 -17.65 13.77 -17.23
C SER A 170 -18.24 12.52 -17.86
N VAL A 171 -19.18 11.89 -17.19
CA VAL A 171 -19.89 10.71 -17.68
C VAL A 171 -20.54 11.01 -19.04
N VAL A 172 -20.19 10.22 -20.08
CA VAL A 172 -20.76 10.37 -21.41
C VAL A 172 -22.07 9.57 -21.54
N LYS A 173 -22.93 9.97 -22.48
CA LYS A 173 -24.26 9.42 -22.72
C LYS A 173 -24.29 7.89 -22.83
N GLU A 174 -23.27 7.29 -23.41
CA GLU A 174 -23.13 5.84 -23.61
C GLU A 174 -23.29 5.05 -22.29
N PHE A 175 -22.81 5.60 -21.16
CA PHE A 175 -22.77 4.87 -19.88
C PHE A 175 -23.91 5.22 -18.93
N VAL A 176 -24.80 6.16 -19.28
CA VAL A 176 -25.94 6.57 -18.44
C VAL A 176 -26.84 5.37 -18.08
N ALA A 177 -27.30 4.60 -19.06
CA ALA A 177 -28.17 3.44 -18.84
C ALA A 177 -27.47 2.29 -18.09
N GLN A 178 -26.16 2.20 -18.23
CA GLN A 178 -25.33 1.13 -17.63
C GLN A 178 -24.97 1.43 -16.17
N THR A 179 -24.91 2.69 -15.78
CA THR A 179 -24.50 3.13 -14.43
C THR A 179 -25.63 3.68 -13.59
N GLY A 180 -26.63 4.30 -14.23
CA GLY A 180 -27.67 5.11 -13.56
C GLY A 180 -27.20 6.52 -13.19
N LEU A 181 -25.95 6.91 -13.54
CA LEU A 181 -25.47 8.28 -13.40
C LEU A 181 -26.07 9.18 -14.51
N LEU A 182 -26.08 10.49 -14.29
CA LEU A 182 -26.47 11.43 -15.32
C LEU A 182 -25.32 11.71 -16.27
N GLU A 183 -25.63 11.97 -17.54
CA GLU A 183 -24.70 12.58 -18.48
C GLU A 183 -24.15 13.90 -17.89
N GLY A 184 -22.86 14.14 -18.02
CA GLY A 184 -22.22 15.32 -17.47
C GLY A 184 -21.82 15.22 -15.99
N THR A 185 -22.14 14.11 -15.28
CA THR A 185 -21.63 13.90 -13.91
C THR A 185 -20.10 13.98 -13.91
N PRO A 186 -19.47 14.88 -13.12
CA PRO A 186 -18.03 15.06 -13.07
C PRO A 186 -17.28 13.78 -12.68
N ILE A 187 -16.16 13.52 -13.34
CA ILE A 187 -15.23 12.45 -13.04
C ILE A 187 -13.92 13.08 -12.55
N ILE A 188 -13.52 12.71 -11.34
CA ILE A 188 -12.31 13.17 -10.69
C ILE A 188 -11.22 12.11 -10.87
N ALA A 189 -9.98 12.53 -11.06
CA ALA A 189 -8.84 11.66 -11.39
C ALA A 189 -8.71 10.45 -10.45
N GLY A 190 -8.84 10.69 -9.16
CA GLY A 190 -8.71 9.62 -8.17
C GLY A 190 -7.29 9.44 -7.66
N CYS A 191 -7.03 8.33 -6.97
CA CYS A 191 -5.72 8.05 -6.38
C CYS A 191 -5.46 6.54 -6.22
N GLY A 192 -4.26 6.18 -5.75
CA GLY A 192 -3.96 4.81 -5.37
C GLY A 192 -4.76 4.34 -4.15
N ASP A 193 -5.18 3.09 -4.15
CA ASP A 193 -6.03 2.48 -3.11
C ASP A 193 -5.48 2.64 -1.68
N THR A 194 -4.17 2.48 -1.51
CA THR A 194 -3.50 2.66 -0.21
C THR A 194 -3.57 4.14 0.23
N ILE A 195 -3.40 5.08 -0.68
CA ILE A 195 -3.49 6.51 -0.38
C ILE A 195 -4.96 6.90 -0.08
N ALA A 196 -5.93 6.35 -0.83
CA ALA A 196 -7.35 6.51 -0.52
C ALA A 196 -7.67 6.00 0.88
N SER A 197 -7.13 4.83 1.26
CA SER A 197 -7.33 4.26 2.58
C SER A 197 -6.74 5.11 3.70
N MET A 198 -5.53 5.65 3.53
CA MET A 198 -4.92 6.59 4.48
C MET A 198 -5.75 7.86 4.63
N THR A 199 -6.21 8.42 3.50
CA THR A 199 -7.08 9.61 3.49
C THR A 199 -8.39 9.33 4.21
N GLY A 200 -9.08 8.24 3.88
CA GLY A 200 -10.35 7.86 4.50
C GLY A 200 -10.24 7.46 5.97
N ALA A 201 -9.05 7.07 6.42
CA ALA A 201 -8.73 6.90 7.83
C ALA A 201 -8.39 8.23 8.53
N GLY A 202 -8.38 9.34 7.81
CA GLY A 202 -8.06 10.66 8.34
C GLY A 202 -6.57 10.86 8.63
N VAL A 203 -5.68 10.05 8.08
CA VAL A 203 -4.24 10.22 8.18
C VAL A 203 -3.81 11.24 7.11
N ILE A 204 -4.01 12.51 7.39
CA ILE A 204 -3.81 13.62 6.45
C ILE A 204 -2.85 14.69 6.96
N GLU A 205 -2.43 14.60 8.23
CA GLU A 205 -1.51 15.54 8.86
C GLU A 205 -0.19 14.86 9.22
N PRO A 206 0.95 15.54 9.05
CA PRO A 206 2.25 15.01 9.45
C PRO A 206 2.29 14.55 10.92
N GLY A 207 2.90 13.39 11.15
CA GLY A 207 2.96 12.75 12.46
C GLY A 207 1.82 11.76 12.75
N GLN A 208 0.78 11.71 11.95
CA GLN A 208 -0.23 10.65 12.04
C GLN A 208 0.29 9.38 11.38
N ALA A 209 0.09 8.22 12.03
CA ALA A 209 0.47 6.93 11.48
C ALA A 209 -0.75 6.08 11.14
N PHE A 210 -0.57 5.10 10.27
CA PHE A 210 -1.61 4.23 9.74
C PHE A 210 -1.14 2.78 9.70
N ASP A 211 -2.00 1.86 10.09
CA ASP A 211 -1.80 0.42 10.02
C ASP A 211 -2.97 -0.26 9.32
N VAL A 212 -2.69 -0.94 8.23
CA VAL A 212 -3.64 -1.89 7.60
C VAL A 212 -3.31 -3.28 8.09
N ALA A 213 -4.03 -3.75 9.11
CA ALA A 213 -3.93 -5.11 9.61
C ALA A 213 -4.83 -6.06 8.79
N GLY A 214 -4.45 -6.29 7.53
CA GLY A 214 -5.15 -7.16 6.59
C GLY A 214 -4.39 -8.47 6.32
N THR A 215 -4.69 -9.11 5.19
CA THR A 215 -3.96 -10.27 4.66
C THR A 215 -2.46 -9.97 4.55
N ALA A 216 -2.11 -8.87 3.87
CA ALA A 216 -0.85 -8.18 4.03
C ALA A 216 -0.99 -7.10 5.12
N SER A 217 0.11 -6.65 5.69
CA SER A 217 0.09 -5.57 6.68
C SER A 217 0.93 -4.40 6.19
N VAL A 218 0.35 -3.18 6.23
CA VAL A 218 1.00 -1.95 5.81
C VAL A 218 1.14 -1.02 7.00
N PHE A 219 2.33 -0.50 7.24
CA PHE A 219 2.56 0.54 8.21
C PHE A 219 3.06 1.81 7.52
N SER A 220 2.42 2.94 7.82
CA SER A 220 2.71 4.22 7.19
C SER A 220 2.74 5.35 8.20
N VAL A 221 3.53 6.38 7.91
CA VAL A 221 3.53 7.65 8.65
C VAL A 221 3.36 8.79 7.65
N CYS A 222 2.43 9.69 7.94
CA CYS A 222 2.29 10.94 7.22
C CYS A 222 3.45 11.87 7.57
N ILE A 223 4.11 12.44 6.56
CA ILE A 223 5.33 13.25 6.67
C ILE A 223 5.17 14.56 5.89
N ASP A 224 5.95 15.57 6.24
CA ASP A 224 5.88 16.94 5.71
C ASP A 224 6.87 17.26 4.58
N SER A 225 7.71 16.30 4.21
CA SER A 225 8.75 16.50 3.21
C SER A 225 9.12 15.23 2.47
N PHE A 226 9.51 15.40 1.20
CA PHE A 226 9.96 14.28 0.37
C PHE A 226 11.42 13.94 0.69
N ARG A 227 11.63 12.96 1.55
CA ARG A 227 12.95 12.44 1.91
C ARG A 227 12.97 10.92 1.75
N PRO A 228 13.32 10.40 0.57
CA PRO A 228 13.40 8.97 0.31
C PRO A 228 14.45 8.25 1.16
N ASP A 229 14.20 7.00 1.51
CA ASP A 229 15.11 6.16 2.31
C ASP A 229 16.24 5.58 1.45
N THR A 230 17.14 6.43 0.97
CA THR A 230 18.26 6.07 0.07
C THR A 230 19.36 5.23 0.74
N LEU A 231 19.37 5.12 2.06
CA LEU A 231 20.35 4.34 2.80
C LEU A 231 19.94 2.89 3.03
N ALA A 232 18.70 2.69 3.52
CA ALA A 232 18.21 1.36 3.87
C ALA A 232 17.30 0.75 2.80
N ASN A 233 16.74 1.57 1.90
CA ASN A 233 15.77 1.18 0.88
C ASN A 233 14.55 0.42 1.47
N THR A 234 14.22 0.71 2.72
CA THR A 234 13.16 0.04 3.47
C THR A 234 11.81 0.72 3.24
N LEU A 235 11.79 2.07 3.31
CA LEU A 235 10.56 2.84 3.19
C LEU A 235 10.34 3.30 1.75
N MET A 236 9.10 3.25 1.33
CA MET A 236 8.63 3.96 0.14
C MET A 236 8.10 5.34 0.55
N THR A 237 8.35 6.36 -0.28
CA THR A 237 7.87 7.73 -0.06
C THR A 237 6.91 8.10 -1.17
N ALA A 238 5.62 8.18 -0.86
CA ALA A 238 4.54 8.52 -1.79
C ALA A 238 4.01 9.93 -1.54
N ARG A 239 3.48 10.57 -2.58
CA ARG A 239 2.69 11.81 -2.40
C ARG A 239 1.32 11.50 -1.81
N SER A 240 0.86 12.36 -0.92
CA SER A 240 -0.52 12.41 -0.48
C SER A 240 -1.41 13.04 -1.57
N ILE A 241 -2.72 13.05 -1.34
CA ILE A 241 -3.66 13.84 -2.14
C ILE A 241 -3.51 15.36 -1.89
N PHE A 242 -2.85 15.75 -0.81
CA PHE A 242 -2.59 17.14 -0.44
C PHE A 242 -1.19 17.59 -0.86
N PRO A 243 -1.04 18.81 -1.40
CA PRO A 243 0.26 19.37 -1.73
C PRO A 243 1.18 19.47 -0.50
N GLY A 244 2.47 19.13 -0.65
CA GLY A 244 3.46 19.22 0.42
C GLY A 244 3.34 18.15 1.51
N VAL A 245 2.39 17.22 1.39
CA VAL A 245 2.20 16.10 2.31
C VAL A 245 2.56 14.79 1.61
N TYR A 246 3.24 13.91 2.33
CA TYR A 246 3.71 12.63 1.82
C TYR A 246 3.46 11.52 2.83
N TYR A 247 3.69 10.27 2.40
CA TYR A 247 3.65 9.09 3.26
C TYR A 247 4.94 8.32 3.15
N ALA A 248 5.60 8.08 4.27
CA ALA A 248 6.67 7.08 4.38
C ALA A 248 6.04 5.77 4.85
N TYR A 249 6.12 4.70 4.05
CA TYR A 249 5.45 3.45 4.35
C TYR A 249 6.22 2.21 3.91
N ALA A 250 5.93 1.10 4.55
CA ALA A 250 6.42 -0.23 4.19
C ALA A 250 5.35 -1.28 4.47
N TYR A 251 5.52 -2.50 3.96
CA TYR A 251 4.55 -3.56 4.13
C TYR A 251 5.19 -4.95 4.26
N ILE A 252 4.39 -5.85 4.84
CA ILE A 252 4.70 -7.27 5.02
C ILE A 252 3.67 -8.05 4.20
N ASN A 253 4.11 -8.89 3.26
CA ASN A 253 3.20 -9.71 2.46
C ASN A 253 2.37 -10.69 3.28
N GLY A 254 2.91 -11.12 4.41
CA GLY A 254 2.34 -12.19 5.25
C GLY A 254 1.57 -11.72 6.49
N GLY A 255 1.34 -10.43 6.72
CA GLY A 255 0.67 -9.90 7.93
C GLY A 255 -0.36 -10.83 8.58
N GLY A 256 -1.64 -10.54 8.43
CA GLY A 256 -2.72 -11.41 8.92
C GLY A 256 -2.72 -12.83 8.31
N MET A 257 -2.12 -13.00 7.13
CA MET A 257 -1.97 -14.33 6.50
C MET A 257 -1.09 -15.28 7.37
N CYS A 258 -0.10 -14.76 8.10
CA CYS A 258 0.69 -15.57 9.02
C CYS A 258 -0.18 -16.18 10.13
N LEU A 259 -1.19 -15.45 10.62
CA LEU A 259 -2.11 -15.92 11.63
C LEU A 259 -3.05 -17.02 11.08
N GLU A 260 -3.59 -16.78 9.88
CA GLU A 260 -4.44 -17.77 9.20
C GLU A 260 -3.69 -19.04 8.86
N TRP A 261 -2.46 -18.92 8.34
CA TRP A 261 -1.57 -20.04 8.06
C TRP A 261 -1.27 -20.83 9.36
N PHE A 262 -0.92 -20.13 10.45
CA PHE A 262 -0.64 -20.79 11.72
C PHE A 262 -1.84 -21.60 12.20
N ARG A 263 -3.03 -21.03 12.18
CA ARG A 263 -4.28 -21.67 12.60
C ARG A 263 -4.66 -22.86 11.70
N LYS A 264 -4.73 -22.63 10.40
CA LYS A 264 -5.30 -23.61 9.44
C LYS A 264 -4.32 -24.70 9.04
N ASP A 265 -3.09 -24.31 8.71
CA ASP A 265 -2.14 -25.21 8.07
C ASP A 265 -1.14 -25.79 9.08
N PHE A 266 -0.68 -24.99 10.05
CA PHE A 266 0.31 -25.43 11.03
C PHE A 266 -0.35 -26.16 12.20
N MET A 267 -1.36 -25.56 12.85
CA MET A 267 -2.07 -26.18 13.97
C MET A 267 -3.22 -27.10 13.55
N LYS A 268 -3.76 -26.90 12.34
CA LYS A 268 -4.92 -27.62 11.81
C LYS A 268 -6.15 -27.54 12.73
N GLU A 269 -6.33 -26.39 13.40
CA GLU A 269 -7.43 -26.15 14.30
C GLU A 269 -8.57 -25.41 13.59
N ALA A 270 -9.80 -25.91 13.75
CA ALA A 270 -11.02 -25.33 13.17
C ALA A 270 -11.54 -24.10 13.93
N GLY A 271 -10.96 -23.74 15.09
CA GLY A 271 -11.36 -22.60 15.91
C GLY A 271 -11.19 -21.26 15.19
N GLU A 272 -11.91 -20.23 15.66
CA GLU A 272 -11.79 -18.86 15.17
C GLU A 272 -10.51 -18.20 15.72
N LEU A 273 -10.00 -17.18 15.03
CA LEU A 273 -8.81 -16.41 15.49
C LEU A 273 -9.02 -15.81 16.89
N GLU A 274 -10.25 -15.50 17.26
CA GLU A 274 -10.59 -14.93 18.57
C GLU A 274 -10.20 -15.87 19.74
N ALA A 275 -10.36 -17.17 19.57
CA ALA A 275 -9.93 -18.15 20.58
C ALA A 275 -8.40 -18.15 20.78
N PHE A 276 -7.64 -17.97 19.69
CA PHE A 276 -6.18 -17.82 19.77
C PHE A 276 -5.77 -16.48 20.39
N ASN A 277 -6.48 -15.40 20.06
CA ASN A 277 -6.28 -14.07 20.65
C ASN A 277 -6.43 -14.15 22.17
N HIS A 278 -7.50 -14.76 22.67
CA HIS A 278 -7.75 -14.92 24.10
C HIS A 278 -6.67 -15.75 24.81
N GLN A 279 -6.17 -16.82 24.17
CA GLN A 279 -5.06 -17.60 24.72
C GLN A 279 -3.77 -16.75 24.78
N ALA A 280 -3.51 -15.94 23.76
CA ALA A 280 -2.34 -15.08 23.69
C ALA A 280 -2.32 -13.96 24.75
N GLU A 281 -3.47 -13.52 25.24
CA GLU A 281 -3.56 -12.52 26.32
C GLU A 281 -2.85 -12.99 27.61
N ASN A 282 -2.90 -14.29 27.89
CA ASN A 282 -2.30 -14.89 29.08
C ASN A 282 -0.80 -15.20 28.93
N VAL A 283 -0.23 -15.01 27.74
CA VAL A 283 1.21 -15.22 27.51
C VAL A 283 1.96 -13.94 27.90
N PRO A 284 3.08 -14.03 28.62
CA PRO A 284 3.87 -12.85 28.97
C PRO A 284 4.39 -12.10 27.72
N PRO A 285 4.53 -10.77 27.79
CA PRO A 285 5.16 -9.98 26.74
C PRO A 285 6.54 -10.51 26.37
N GLY A 286 6.84 -10.56 25.05
CA GLY A 286 8.06 -11.14 24.51
C GLY A 286 8.03 -12.66 24.42
N SER A 287 6.86 -13.29 24.61
CA SER A 287 6.59 -14.72 24.40
C SER A 287 7.67 -15.64 25.01
N LEU A 288 8.15 -15.33 26.22
CA LEU A 288 9.27 -16.02 26.91
C LEU A 288 10.57 -16.06 26.08
N GLY A 289 10.85 -15.05 25.26
CA GLY A 289 12.04 -14.97 24.42
C GLY A 289 11.89 -15.58 23.03
N LEU A 290 10.69 -16.04 22.66
CA LEU A 290 10.41 -16.57 21.33
C LEU A 290 10.20 -15.42 20.33
N LEU A 291 11.07 -15.33 19.33
CA LEU A 291 10.99 -14.37 18.23
C LEU A 291 10.47 -15.02 16.95
N PHE A 292 9.68 -14.28 16.18
CA PHE A 292 9.18 -14.69 14.87
C PHE A 292 9.49 -13.66 13.79
N LEU A 293 10.09 -14.08 12.67
CA LEU A 293 10.23 -13.25 11.46
C LEU A 293 9.07 -13.55 10.50
N PRO A 294 8.21 -12.56 10.16
CA PRO A 294 6.96 -12.78 9.41
C PRO A 294 7.14 -12.84 7.89
N HIS A 295 8.27 -13.33 7.39
CA HIS A 295 8.62 -13.29 5.97
C HIS A 295 8.33 -14.61 5.24
N LEU A 296 7.17 -15.24 5.49
CA LEU A 296 6.77 -16.52 4.87
C LEU A 296 6.78 -16.47 3.33
N ALA A 297 6.48 -15.31 2.73
CA ALA A 297 6.47 -15.08 1.28
C ALA A 297 7.65 -14.21 0.78
N GLY A 298 8.77 -14.20 1.51
CA GLY A 298 9.89 -13.30 1.27
C GLY A 298 9.71 -11.95 1.96
N ARG A 299 10.81 -11.20 2.10
CA ARG A 299 10.79 -9.83 2.64
C ARG A 299 10.54 -8.83 1.51
N VAL A 300 9.72 -7.83 1.75
CA VAL A 300 9.35 -6.83 0.73
C VAL A 300 10.04 -5.49 0.96
N CYS A 301 10.24 -5.11 2.21
CA CYS A 301 10.75 -3.80 2.61
C CYS A 301 11.92 -3.94 3.61
N PRO A 302 13.18 -3.84 3.13
CA PRO A 302 13.63 -3.81 1.74
C PRO A 302 13.42 -5.15 1.02
N GLY A 303 13.27 -5.07 -0.31
CA GLY A 303 12.96 -6.25 -1.12
C GLY A 303 14.04 -7.31 -1.11
N ASN A 304 13.75 -8.47 -0.52
CA ASN A 304 14.61 -9.65 -0.53
C ASN A 304 13.75 -10.93 -0.57
N PRO A 305 13.58 -11.54 -1.76
CA PRO A 305 12.74 -12.73 -1.94
C PRO A 305 13.32 -14.01 -1.31
N GLU A 306 14.58 -13.98 -0.88
CA GLU A 306 15.26 -15.13 -0.28
C GLU A 306 14.86 -15.35 1.19
N TYR A 307 14.35 -14.30 1.88
CA TYR A 307 13.91 -14.41 3.27
C TYR A 307 12.75 -15.39 3.42
N ARG A 308 12.72 -16.07 4.55
CA ARG A 308 11.66 -17.02 4.96
C ARG A 308 11.22 -16.73 6.38
N GLY A 309 10.08 -17.29 6.78
CA GLY A 309 9.65 -17.30 8.16
C GLY A 309 10.67 -18.01 9.04
N LEU A 310 10.88 -17.50 10.27
CA LEU A 310 11.82 -18.06 11.21
C LEU A 310 11.26 -17.90 12.64
N TRP A 311 11.28 -18.98 13.42
CA TRP A 311 11.18 -18.92 14.86
C TRP A 311 12.54 -19.16 15.50
N GLN A 312 12.88 -18.31 16.47
CA GLN A 312 14.14 -18.38 17.22
C GLN A 312 13.88 -18.27 18.71
N GLY A 313 14.52 -19.12 19.51
CA GLY A 313 14.52 -19.03 20.98
C GLY A 313 13.50 -19.92 21.69
N PHE A 314 12.83 -20.88 21.01
CA PHE A 314 11.90 -21.80 21.67
C PHE A 314 12.60 -22.87 22.49
N THR A 315 11.94 -23.28 23.56
CA THR A 315 12.34 -24.34 24.51
C THR A 315 11.15 -25.27 24.74
N PHE A 316 11.34 -26.33 25.55
CA PHE A 316 10.26 -27.25 25.96
C PHE A 316 9.11 -26.60 26.74
N SER A 317 9.29 -25.39 27.26
CA SER A 317 8.23 -24.64 27.96
C SER A 317 7.27 -23.90 27.05
N HIS A 318 7.63 -23.70 25.77
CA HIS A 318 6.78 -23.01 24.81
C HIS A 318 5.64 -23.91 24.33
N LYS A 319 4.43 -23.34 24.28
CA LYS A 319 3.21 -23.99 23.80
C LYS A 319 2.64 -23.21 22.63
N LYS A 320 1.57 -23.69 22.01
CA LYS A 320 0.96 -23.07 20.81
C LYS A 320 0.61 -21.57 21.00
N GLU A 321 0.13 -21.19 22.17
CA GLU A 321 -0.22 -19.82 22.50
C GLU A 321 1.01 -18.89 22.50
N HIS A 322 2.20 -19.38 22.86
CA HIS A 322 3.45 -18.62 22.76
C HIS A 322 3.85 -18.42 21.29
N PHE A 323 3.72 -19.46 20.46
CA PHE A 323 3.99 -19.35 19.02
C PHE A 323 3.03 -18.36 18.35
N TYR A 324 1.74 -18.43 18.67
CA TYR A 324 0.75 -17.51 18.12
C TYR A 324 1.05 -16.05 18.54
N ARG A 325 1.29 -15.81 19.84
CA ARG A 325 1.65 -14.47 20.33
C ARG A 325 2.93 -13.95 19.68
N SER A 326 3.95 -14.80 19.51
CA SER A 326 5.19 -14.40 18.85
C SER A 326 4.98 -13.94 17.40
N ILE A 327 3.94 -14.43 16.69
CA ILE A 327 3.57 -13.93 15.35
C ILE A 327 3.02 -12.51 15.48
N LEU A 328 2.11 -12.24 16.41
CA LEU A 328 1.55 -10.91 16.67
C LEU A 328 2.66 -9.90 17.00
N GLU A 329 3.57 -10.30 17.89
CA GLU A 329 4.74 -9.51 18.31
C GLU A 329 5.74 -9.31 17.17
N GLY A 330 6.03 -10.34 16.36
CA GLY A 330 6.96 -10.29 15.25
C GLY A 330 6.53 -9.28 14.16
N ILE A 331 5.23 -9.23 13.86
CA ILE A 331 4.69 -8.21 12.94
C ILE A 331 4.81 -6.80 13.54
N ALA A 332 4.55 -6.66 14.84
CA ALA A 332 4.70 -5.37 15.53
C ALA A 332 6.18 -4.94 15.61
N TYR A 333 7.12 -5.85 15.79
CA TYR A 333 8.56 -5.55 15.74
C TYR A 333 9.01 -5.10 14.35
N GLU A 334 8.47 -5.69 13.27
CA GLU A 334 8.75 -5.21 11.91
C GLU A 334 8.24 -3.77 11.73
N TYR A 335 7.06 -3.42 12.26
CA TYR A 335 6.58 -2.04 12.29
C TYR A 335 7.50 -1.12 13.09
N ALA A 336 8.06 -1.58 14.20
CA ALA A 336 9.03 -0.81 14.97
C ALA A 336 10.32 -0.55 14.18
N THR A 337 10.76 -1.50 13.32
CA THR A 337 11.89 -1.26 12.42
C THR A 337 11.56 -0.19 11.38
N TYR A 338 10.35 -0.21 10.81
CA TYR A 338 9.89 0.83 9.86
C TYR A 338 9.81 2.21 10.54
N LEU A 339 9.21 2.29 11.73
CA LEU A 339 9.12 3.51 12.51
C LEU A 339 10.50 4.07 12.88
N SER A 340 11.47 3.20 13.17
CA SER A 340 12.86 3.59 13.42
C SER A 340 13.49 4.27 12.19
N GLN A 341 13.22 3.76 10.97
CA GLN A 341 13.68 4.41 9.74
C GLN A 341 13.00 5.77 9.53
N VAL A 342 11.70 5.88 9.80
CA VAL A 342 11.00 7.18 9.74
C VAL A 342 11.65 8.18 10.68
N ARG A 343 11.88 7.81 11.94
CA ARG A 343 12.53 8.68 12.94
C ARG A 343 13.96 9.07 12.55
N ARG A 344 14.70 8.19 11.90
CA ARG A 344 16.04 8.48 11.38
C ARG A 344 16.02 9.53 10.26
N ILE A 345 15.04 9.44 9.34
CA ILE A 345 14.93 10.32 8.17
C ILE A 345 14.27 11.66 8.55
N HIS A 346 13.31 11.63 9.47
CA HIS A 346 12.52 12.77 9.96
C HIS A 346 12.66 12.90 11.48
N PRO A 347 13.84 13.31 12.01
CA PRO A 347 14.12 13.30 13.46
C PRO A 347 13.25 14.28 14.25
N ASP A 348 12.79 15.36 13.63
CA ASP A 348 11.98 16.40 14.26
C ASP A 348 10.48 16.09 14.21
N LEU A 349 10.06 15.07 13.46
CA LEU A 349 8.66 14.69 13.31
C LEU A 349 8.13 14.01 14.59
N LYS A 350 7.16 14.63 15.24
CA LYS A 350 6.47 14.03 16.38
C LYS A 350 5.35 13.11 15.89
N ILE A 351 5.45 11.83 16.20
CA ILE A 351 4.41 10.85 15.85
C ILE A 351 3.32 10.90 16.92
N ALA A 352 2.11 11.25 16.53
CA ALA A 352 0.98 11.48 17.47
C ALA A 352 0.29 10.18 17.89
N GLY A 353 0.18 9.19 16.98
CA GLY A 353 -0.49 7.93 17.23
C GLY A 353 -0.76 7.17 15.93
N VAL A 354 -1.31 5.98 16.05
CA VAL A 354 -1.57 5.06 14.94
C VAL A 354 -3.07 4.84 14.79
N ARG A 355 -3.60 4.94 13.57
CA ARG A 355 -4.96 4.53 13.20
C ARG A 355 -4.92 3.19 12.50
N GLY A 356 -5.57 2.19 13.09
CA GLY A 356 -5.62 0.83 12.60
C GLY A 356 -6.93 0.52 11.86
N VAL A 357 -6.81 -0.18 10.73
CA VAL A 357 -7.94 -0.67 9.94
C VAL A 357 -7.71 -2.12 9.51
N GLY A 358 -8.75 -2.74 8.93
CA GLY A 358 -8.71 -4.13 8.49
C GLY A 358 -9.12 -5.12 9.58
N GLY A 359 -9.21 -6.40 9.22
CA GLY A 359 -9.71 -7.44 10.14
C GLY A 359 -8.90 -7.58 11.41
N GLY A 360 -7.57 -7.46 11.33
CA GLY A 360 -6.67 -7.55 12.48
C GLY A 360 -6.79 -6.38 13.48
N SER A 361 -7.32 -5.23 13.05
CA SER A 361 -7.57 -4.09 13.95
C SER A 361 -8.73 -4.32 14.91
N GLN A 362 -9.48 -5.41 14.75
CA GLN A 362 -10.52 -5.83 15.69
C GLN A 362 -9.95 -6.63 16.88
N SER A 363 -8.71 -7.10 16.78
CA SER A 363 -8.07 -7.87 17.86
C SER A 363 -7.56 -6.95 18.97
N HIS A 364 -8.19 -7.03 20.15
CA HIS A 364 -7.80 -6.24 21.32
C HIS A 364 -6.33 -6.49 21.70
N VAL A 365 -5.95 -7.78 21.82
CA VAL A 365 -4.58 -8.17 22.22
C VAL A 365 -3.54 -7.68 21.21
N TRP A 366 -3.83 -7.76 19.91
CA TRP A 366 -2.88 -7.32 18.91
C TRP A 366 -2.70 -5.79 18.88
N ASN A 367 -3.79 -5.04 19.04
CA ASN A 367 -3.74 -3.58 19.14
C ASN A 367 -2.96 -3.14 20.39
N GLN A 368 -3.16 -3.81 21.53
CA GLN A 368 -2.37 -3.53 22.75
C GLN A 368 -0.88 -3.86 22.56
N ILE A 369 -0.55 -4.97 21.90
CA ILE A 369 0.84 -5.33 21.54
C ILE A 369 1.44 -4.25 20.66
N LYS A 370 0.78 -3.85 19.56
CA LYS A 370 1.26 -2.81 18.65
C LYS A 370 1.46 -1.48 19.36
N SER A 371 0.48 -1.05 20.17
CA SER A 371 0.59 0.18 20.96
C SER A 371 1.82 0.17 21.85
N SER A 372 2.04 -0.94 22.59
CA SER A 372 3.15 -1.08 23.53
C SER A 372 4.50 -1.25 22.84
N VAL A 373 4.57 -1.97 21.69
CA VAL A 373 5.80 -2.14 20.90
C VAL A 373 6.24 -0.82 20.27
N LEU A 374 5.31 -0.09 19.67
CA LEU A 374 5.59 1.20 19.01
C LEU A 374 5.74 2.33 20.02
N ASN A 375 5.29 2.13 21.24
CA ASN A 375 5.16 3.13 22.31
C ASN A 375 4.39 4.36 21.81
N LEU A 376 3.22 4.10 21.18
CA LEU A 376 2.33 5.12 20.61
C LEU A 376 0.87 4.78 20.93
N PRO A 377 0.01 5.78 21.12
CA PRO A 377 -1.44 5.58 21.15
C PRO A 377 -1.89 4.88 19.86
N TYR A 378 -2.83 3.95 19.98
CA TYR A 378 -3.39 3.21 18.86
C TYR A 378 -4.91 3.27 18.91
N GLN A 379 -5.54 3.54 17.78
CA GLN A 379 -6.99 3.64 17.63
C GLN A 379 -7.46 2.77 16.49
N ASN A 380 -8.53 2.03 16.65
CA ASN A 380 -9.21 1.43 15.51
C ASN A 380 -10.39 2.29 15.04
N LEU A 381 -10.81 2.08 13.81
CA LEU A 381 -11.91 2.82 13.21
C LEU A 381 -13.15 1.93 13.09
N LYS A 382 -14.34 2.54 13.25
CA LYS A 382 -15.63 1.83 13.04
C LYS A 382 -15.79 1.35 11.60
N THR A 383 -15.25 2.09 10.62
CA THR A 383 -15.32 1.70 9.22
C THR A 383 -14.04 0.97 8.80
N SER A 384 -14.22 -0.19 8.14
CA SER A 384 -13.14 -0.90 7.46
C SER A 384 -12.97 -0.47 5.99
N GLN A 385 -13.90 0.35 5.46
CA GLN A 385 -13.97 0.75 4.05
C GLN A 385 -13.31 2.11 3.81
N CYS A 386 -12.13 2.33 4.40
CA CYS A 386 -11.44 3.63 4.33
C CYS A 386 -11.11 4.06 2.89
N GLY A 387 -10.78 3.12 1.97
CA GLY A 387 -10.56 3.44 0.56
C GLY A 387 -11.78 4.09 -0.09
N VAL A 388 -12.97 3.54 0.16
CA VAL A 388 -14.23 4.11 -0.36
C VAL A 388 -14.49 5.50 0.22
N VAL A 389 -14.26 5.68 1.53
CA VAL A 389 -14.40 6.99 2.19
C VAL A 389 -13.40 8.01 1.61
N GLY A 390 -12.14 7.61 1.42
CA GLY A 390 -11.11 8.47 0.83
C GLY A 390 -11.42 8.86 -0.61
N SER A 391 -11.91 7.93 -1.42
CA SER A 391 -12.32 8.21 -2.80
C SER A 391 -13.54 9.14 -2.85
N ALA A 392 -14.52 8.95 -1.98
CA ALA A 392 -15.68 9.85 -1.87
C ALA A 392 -15.26 11.26 -1.40
N PHE A 393 -14.34 11.32 -0.44
CA PHE A 393 -13.76 12.57 0.04
C PHE A 393 -13.04 13.31 -1.10
N LEU A 394 -12.24 12.59 -1.89
CA LEU A 394 -11.52 13.16 -3.04
C LEU A 394 -12.48 13.64 -4.13
N ALA A 395 -13.56 12.90 -4.39
CA ALA A 395 -14.63 13.37 -5.29
C ALA A 395 -15.22 14.70 -4.79
N GLY A 396 -15.51 14.80 -3.49
CA GLY A 396 -16.03 16.02 -2.85
C GLY A 396 -15.10 17.22 -2.97
N LEU A 397 -13.78 17.01 -2.82
CA LEU A 397 -12.75 18.04 -3.08
C LEU A 397 -12.76 18.49 -4.54
N GLY A 398 -12.72 17.53 -5.48
CA GLY A 398 -12.62 17.81 -6.91
C GLY A 398 -13.84 18.53 -7.50
N VAL A 399 -15.02 18.39 -6.90
CA VAL A 399 -16.25 19.13 -7.31
C VAL A 399 -16.51 20.37 -6.46
N GLY A 400 -15.63 20.72 -5.52
CA GLY A 400 -15.77 21.88 -4.64
C GLY A 400 -16.86 21.75 -3.56
N ALA A 401 -17.35 20.53 -3.29
CA ALA A 401 -18.34 20.28 -2.24
C ALA A 401 -17.71 20.26 -0.83
N ILE A 402 -16.39 20.07 -0.75
CA ILE A 402 -15.58 20.11 0.48
C ILE A 402 -14.65 21.33 0.35
N SER A 403 -14.88 22.33 1.17
CA SER A 403 -14.05 23.55 1.24
C SER A 403 -12.98 23.50 2.32
N ASP A 404 -13.26 22.79 3.43
CA ASP A 404 -12.33 22.58 4.53
C ASP A 404 -12.07 21.06 4.70
N PRO A 405 -10.92 20.57 4.20
CA PRO A 405 -10.56 19.17 4.30
C PRO A 405 -10.42 18.67 5.73
N GLY A 406 -9.87 19.45 6.63
CA GLY A 406 -9.64 19.10 8.03
C GLY A 406 -10.94 18.90 8.80
N GLU A 407 -11.89 19.80 8.62
CA GLU A 407 -13.23 19.69 9.24
C GLU A 407 -14.07 18.58 8.60
N ALA A 408 -13.97 18.40 7.28
CA ALA A 408 -14.71 17.34 6.61
C ALA A 408 -14.26 15.96 7.06
N ILE A 409 -12.94 15.72 7.16
CA ILE A 409 -12.41 14.39 7.54
C ILE A 409 -12.84 13.99 8.94
N LYS A 410 -12.92 14.93 9.89
CA LYS A 410 -13.40 14.68 11.26
C LYS A 410 -14.83 14.13 11.31
N ARG A 411 -15.66 14.43 10.31
CA ARG A 411 -17.03 13.93 10.21
C ARG A 411 -17.12 12.51 9.68
N PHE A 412 -16.13 12.08 8.89
CA PHE A 412 -16.11 10.76 8.28
C PHE A 412 -15.32 9.74 9.09
N VAL A 413 -14.31 10.20 9.85
CA VAL A 413 -13.44 9.35 10.66
C VAL A 413 -14.06 9.18 12.06
N ILE A 414 -14.62 8.01 12.29
CA ILE A 414 -15.20 7.66 13.59
C ILE A 414 -14.32 6.58 14.21
N THR A 415 -13.67 6.91 15.32
CA THR A 415 -12.91 5.96 16.14
C THR A 415 -13.86 5.04 16.89
N ASP A 416 -13.42 3.83 17.19
CA ASP A 416 -14.19 2.82 17.94
C ASP A 416 -13.58 2.61 19.32
N GLN A 417 -12.35 2.15 19.39
CA GLN A 417 -11.62 1.88 20.62
C GLN A 417 -10.21 2.48 20.56
N ASP A 418 -9.68 2.79 21.75
CA ASP A 418 -8.35 3.36 21.92
C ASP A 418 -7.49 2.45 22.82
N TRP A 419 -6.21 2.34 22.50
CA TRP A 419 -5.18 1.67 23.30
C TRP A 419 -4.06 2.65 23.58
N THR A 420 -3.62 2.67 24.83
CA THR A 420 -2.40 3.37 25.24
C THR A 420 -1.30 2.37 25.51
N PRO A 421 -0.02 2.73 25.31
CA PRO A 421 1.09 1.86 25.65
C PRO A 421 1.02 1.43 27.11
N ASP A 422 1.08 0.12 27.37
CA ASP A 422 1.29 -0.41 28.71
C ASP A 422 2.79 -0.29 29.05
N ALA A 423 3.13 0.46 30.09
CA ALA A 423 4.51 0.76 30.43
C ALA A 423 5.35 -0.49 30.75
N SER A 424 4.73 -1.51 31.37
CA SER A 424 5.40 -2.77 31.72
C SER A 424 5.71 -3.60 30.48
N GLN A 425 4.76 -3.73 29.57
CA GLN A 425 4.93 -4.41 28.27
C GLN A 425 5.93 -3.65 27.38
N ALA A 426 5.81 -2.34 27.29
CA ALA A 426 6.70 -1.49 26.50
C ALA A 426 8.16 -1.65 26.95
N ALA A 427 8.43 -1.72 28.25
CA ALA A 427 9.77 -1.96 28.78
C ALA A 427 10.36 -3.31 28.34
N VAL A 428 9.54 -4.36 28.21
CA VAL A 428 9.97 -5.65 27.65
C VAL A 428 10.25 -5.51 26.17
N TYR A 429 9.33 -4.94 25.41
CA TYR A 429 9.43 -4.81 23.95
C TYR A 429 10.62 -3.95 23.52
N GLN A 430 10.91 -2.86 24.23
CA GLN A 430 12.09 -2.03 23.95
C GLN A 430 13.43 -2.80 24.07
N ARG A 431 13.50 -3.84 24.91
CA ARG A 431 14.65 -4.75 24.95
C ARG A 431 14.64 -5.78 23.83
N MET A 432 13.47 -6.22 23.36
CA MET A 432 13.33 -7.24 22.31
C MET A 432 13.57 -6.68 20.91
N ILE A 433 13.18 -5.44 20.62
CA ILE A 433 13.32 -4.82 19.29
C ILE A 433 14.77 -4.85 18.75
N PRO A 434 15.81 -4.45 19.52
CA PRO A 434 17.19 -4.55 19.05
C PRO A 434 17.61 -6.01 18.75
N ILE A 435 17.13 -6.97 19.53
CA ILE A 435 17.43 -8.40 19.33
C ILE A 435 16.74 -8.89 18.04
N TYR A 436 15.49 -8.51 17.83
CA TYR A 436 14.75 -8.78 16.58
C TYR A 436 15.48 -8.21 15.36
N THR A 437 15.92 -6.95 15.42
CA THR A 437 16.66 -6.30 14.33
C THR A 437 17.96 -7.04 14.01
N GLN A 438 18.72 -7.44 15.05
CA GLN A 438 19.93 -8.26 14.85
C GLN A 438 19.61 -9.64 14.27
N LEU A 439 18.54 -10.30 14.71
CA LEU A 439 18.10 -11.59 14.15
C LEU A 439 17.79 -11.43 12.67
N LEU A 440 17.02 -10.40 12.31
CA LEU A 440 16.68 -10.08 10.93
C LEU A 440 17.92 -9.88 10.06
N GLU A 441 18.90 -9.08 10.50
CA GLU A 441 20.13 -8.82 9.78
C GLU A 441 21.01 -10.08 9.64
N LYS A 442 21.27 -10.76 10.74
CA LYS A 442 22.19 -11.90 10.78
C LYS A 442 21.66 -13.16 10.10
N SER A 443 20.33 -13.34 10.04
CA SER A 443 19.70 -14.48 9.36
C SER A 443 19.73 -14.38 7.83
N GLY A 444 20.00 -13.22 7.25
CA GLY A 444 19.98 -12.99 5.81
C GLY A 444 20.85 -13.97 5.01
N THR A 445 22.08 -14.22 5.47
CA THR A 445 22.99 -15.18 4.82
C THR A 445 22.43 -16.62 4.88
N ILE A 446 21.85 -17.01 5.97
CA ILE A 446 21.25 -18.35 6.15
C ILE A 446 20.03 -18.51 5.24
N HIS A 447 19.15 -17.50 5.18
CA HIS A 447 18.00 -17.49 4.28
C HIS A 447 18.43 -17.66 2.81
N LYS A 448 19.47 -16.95 2.40
CA LYS A 448 20.04 -17.07 1.05
C LYS A 448 20.52 -18.48 0.75
N LEU A 449 21.27 -19.11 1.66
CA LEU A 449 21.76 -20.47 1.48
C LEU A 449 20.63 -21.49 1.39
N ILE A 450 19.60 -21.37 2.25
CA ILE A 450 18.40 -22.22 2.21
C ILE A 450 17.67 -22.04 0.88
N TYR A 451 17.43 -20.80 0.44
CA TYR A 451 16.76 -20.50 -0.81
C TYR A 451 17.47 -21.12 -2.00
N GLN A 452 18.79 -20.91 -2.10
CA GLN A 452 19.62 -21.47 -3.18
C GLN A 452 19.63 -23.00 -3.20
N SER A 453 19.63 -23.63 -2.02
CA SER A 453 19.56 -25.09 -1.91
C SER A 453 18.22 -25.66 -2.37
N ALA A 454 17.12 -24.98 -2.00
CA ALA A 454 15.77 -25.41 -2.38
C ALA A 454 15.44 -25.20 -3.87
N THR A 455 16.06 -24.19 -4.53
CA THR A 455 15.78 -23.85 -5.94
C THR A 455 16.73 -24.54 -6.94
N ARG A 456 17.84 -25.14 -6.50
CA ARG A 456 18.77 -25.90 -7.37
C ARG A 456 18.29 -27.30 -7.72
N GLY A 457 17.17 -27.74 -7.16
CA GLY A 457 16.61 -29.09 -7.36
C GLY A 457 15.28 -29.10 -8.15
N VAL A 458 14.86 -27.96 -8.75
CA VAL A 458 13.61 -27.86 -9.55
C VAL A 458 13.98 -27.48 -11.00
#